data_cedfd9b17849fb6dcb4f638a8cfc8aec
#
_entry.id   cedfd9b17849fb6dcb4f638a8cfc8aec
#
_cell.length_a   1.000
_cell.length_b   1.000
_cell.length_c   1.000
_cell.angle_alpha   90.00
_cell.angle_beta   90.00
_cell.angle_gamma   90.00
#
_symmetry.space_group_name_H-M   'P 1'
#
loop_
_entity.id
_entity.type
_entity.pdbx_description
1 polymer ?
#
loop_
_entity_poly.entity_id
_entity_poly.type
_entity_poly.pdbx_seq_one_letter_code
_entity_poly.pdbx_strand_id
1 'polypeptide(L)'
;VYKRQTYTMTNATDDNGGAGISVPFTVDYVDLNGYAGDQVDATSSGVGVTFDKTAPTITTLSYLSNNSNLTNMAKVGDVITVSIEASEDLQTPDLSIAGNDVADEAAGGTNAIWTGSYAMQNTDSDGSIGLSLDFMDYAGNSGTTATATTDGSNVTFDRTAPTLTTFTLVSNNGYNSDMARVGDVVTLSFTSDESLISDPTITIDGNNVAAIGATTNWTGTYILQDGDTEGALTFNIGFFDQAANPGVAVTATTDGNAVTFDKTATNLGTLEVDLTDASDTGVSNRDDLTNDTTPTFTIAGFTALGAIGDSLFLLIGTDTVSRKLVTANSVSFTSSVLANQVLPYSATVVSRDEAGNLSDPTRALEFRIDTQAPSVGNILNLISEDDSGFLNTDDYTSTTNPRLEVSGLAVGNRD
;
A
#
# COMPACT_ATOMS: atom_id res chain seq x y z
N VAL A 1 84.63 -25.56 33.97
CA VAL A 1 84.63 -24.58 32.90
C VAL A 1 83.51 -24.95 31.91
N TYR A 2 82.48 -24.14 31.84
CA TYR A 2 81.44 -24.34 30.85
C TYR A 2 81.99 -23.99 29.48
N LYS A 3 81.95 -24.94 28.54
CA LYS A 3 82.22 -24.63 27.11
C LYS A 3 80.86 -24.38 26.42
N ARG A 4 80.68 -23.17 25.93
CA ARG A 4 79.58 -22.80 25.01
C ARG A 4 79.99 -23.14 23.59
N GLN A 5 79.20 -23.97 22.90
CA GLN A 5 79.32 -24.17 21.46
C GLN A 5 78.10 -23.56 20.81
N THR A 6 78.23 -22.95 19.67
CA THR A 6 77.15 -22.42 18.83
C THR A 6 77.15 -23.13 17.48
N TYR A 7 76.01 -23.56 17.06
CA TYR A 7 75.81 -24.06 15.69
C TYR A 7 74.83 -23.11 14.95
N THR A 8 75.20 -22.68 13.75
CA THR A 8 74.34 -21.87 12.93
C THR A 8 73.68 -22.76 11.89
N MET A 9 72.35 -22.82 11.95
CA MET A 9 71.56 -23.53 10.95
C MET A 9 71.67 -22.82 9.62
N THR A 10 71.94 -23.54 8.54
CA THR A 10 72.06 -23.04 7.19
C THR A 10 70.84 -23.37 6.37
N ASN A 11 70.58 -22.61 5.34
CA ASN A 11 69.40 -22.74 4.48
C ASN A 11 69.33 -24.03 3.65
N ALA A 12 70.33 -24.95 3.83
CA ALA A 12 70.41 -26.20 3.08
C ALA A 12 69.65 -27.39 3.73
N THR A 13 69.14 -27.24 4.95
CA THR A 13 68.37 -28.26 5.62
C THR A 13 66.88 -28.07 5.31
N ASP A 14 66.23 -29.13 4.80
CA ASP A 14 64.80 -29.17 4.57
C ASP A 14 64.06 -29.18 5.92
N ASP A 15 63.01 -28.41 6.06
CA ASP A 15 62.15 -28.35 7.24
C ASP A 15 60.90 -29.22 7.12
N ASN A 16 60.86 -30.15 6.17
CA ASN A 16 59.75 -31.10 5.97
C ASN A 16 58.38 -30.42 5.64
N GLY A 17 58.42 -29.26 4.99
CA GLY A 17 57.21 -28.63 4.48
C GLY A 17 56.35 -27.91 5.50
N GLY A 18 56.97 -27.31 6.53
CA GLY A 18 56.28 -26.44 7.49
C GLY A 18 56.06 -27.04 8.90
N ALA A 19 56.28 -28.34 9.06
CA ALA A 19 56.18 -28.96 10.39
C ALA A 19 57.51 -28.89 11.19
N GLY A 20 58.57 -28.34 10.54
CA GLY A 20 59.92 -28.32 11.07
C GLY A 20 60.56 -29.72 11.22
N ILE A 21 61.84 -29.77 11.36
CA ILE A 21 62.59 -31.01 11.63
C ILE A 21 63.30 -30.94 12.97
N SER A 22 63.28 -32.10 13.68
CA SER A 22 64.08 -32.22 14.90
C SER A 22 65.53 -32.19 14.56
N VAL A 23 66.29 -31.30 15.22
CA VAL A 23 67.75 -31.19 15.06
C VAL A 23 68.40 -32.23 15.89
N PRO A 24 68.94 -33.31 15.30
CA PRO A 24 69.68 -34.29 16.06
C PRO A 24 71.03 -33.70 16.48
N PHE A 25 71.45 -34.01 17.69
CA PHE A 25 72.77 -33.67 18.17
C PHE A 25 73.32 -34.83 18.98
N THR A 26 74.66 -34.96 18.99
CA THR A 26 75.37 -35.85 19.89
C THR A 26 76.51 -35.11 20.57
N VAL A 27 76.69 -35.39 21.82
CA VAL A 27 77.83 -34.87 22.58
C VAL A 27 78.63 -36.06 23.16
N ASP A 28 79.80 -36.24 22.61
CA ASP A 28 80.78 -37.19 23.11
C ASP A 28 81.81 -36.42 23.98
N TYR A 29 82.13 -36.97 25.11
CA TYR A 29 83.07 -36.31 26.01
C TYR A 29 83.95 -37.36 26.68
N VAL A 30 85.14 -36.93 27.05
CA VAL A 30 86.14 -37.75 27.76
C VAL A 30 86.60 -37.00 29.00
N ASP A 31 86.96 -37.74 30.05
CA ASP A 31 87.60 -37.17 31.22
C ASP A 31 89.08 -36.82 30.94
N LEU A 32 89.76 -36.29 31.97
CA LEU A 32 91.16 -35.89 31.85
C LEU A 32 92.14 -37.08 31.70
N ASN A 33 91.67 -38.32 32.01
CA ASN A 33 92.43 -39.55 31.88
C ASN A 33 92.12 -40.28 30.55
N GLY A 34 91.25 -39.74 29.72
CA GLY A 34 90.95 -40.30 28.43
C GLY A 34 89.77 -41.28 28.40
N TYR A 35 89.06 -41.47 29.53
CA TYR A 35 87.88 -42.34 29.58
C TYR A 35 86.68 -41.63 29.00
N ALA A 36 86.03 -42.32 28.08
CA ALA A 36 84.81 -41.80 27.45
C ALA A 36 83.60 -41.80 28.42
N GLY A 37 82.88 -40.72 28.49
CA GLY A 37 81.56 -40.68 29.12
C GLY A 37 80.47 -41.21 28.15
N ASP A 38 79.28 -41.46 28.72
CA ASP A 38 78.09 -41.81 27.85
C ASP A 38 77.79 -40.71 26.90
N GLN A 39 77.49 -41.03 25.64
CA GLN A 39 77.04 -40.09 24.65
C GLN A 39 75.74 -39.44 25.05
N VAL A 40 75.64 -38.15 24.95
CA VAL A 40 74.37 -37.39 25.15
C VAL A 40 73.80 -37.01 23.84
N ASP A 41 72.58 -37.47 23.54
CA ASP A 41 71.81 -37.24 22.31
C ASP A 41 70.46 -36.58 22.58
N ALA A 42 70.17 -36.17 23.80
CA ALA A 42 68.98 -35.47 24.19
C ALA A 42 69.27 -34.27 25.11
N THR A 43 68.44 -33.26 25.11
CA THR A 43 68.51 -32.16 26.08
C THR A 43 68.10 -32.61 27.46
N SER A 44 68.61 -31.98 28.51
CA SER A 44 68.23 -32.29 29.90
C SER A 44 66.79 -32.02 30.25
N SER A 45 66.10 -31.22 29.43
CA SER A 45 64.65 -30.96 29.52
C SER A 45 63.77 -32.00 28.78
N GLY A 46 64.43 -32.91 28.00
CA GLY A 46 63.71 -33.84 27.10
C GLY A 46 63.03 -33.20 25.90
N VAL A 47 63.21 -31.89 25.73
CA VAL A 47 62.61 -31.13 24.57
C VAL A 47 63.63 -31.06 23.46
N GLY A 48 63.27 -31.54 22.27
CA GLY A 48 64.10 -31.40 21.06
C GLY A 48 64.15 -29.95 20.56
N VAL A 49 65.17 -29.64 19.77
CA VAL A 49 65.20 -28.39 18.98
C VAL A 49 64.60 -28.70 17.64
N THR A 50 63.59 -27.93 17.26
CA THR A 50 62.98 -28.00 15.91
C THR A 50 63.51 -26.84 15.09
N PHE A 51 63.93 -27.12 13.86
CA PHE A 51 64.30 -26.12 12.87
C PHE A 51 63.19 -26.03 11.85
N ASP A 52 62.66 -24.84 11.69
CA ASP A 52 61.61 -24.51 10.74
C ASP A 52 61.93 -23.17 10.06
N LYS A 53 61.86 -23.12 8.72
CA LYS A 53 62.12 -21.94 7.91
C LYS A 53 61.00 -21.66 6.92
N THR A 54 59.98 -22.53 6.92
CA THR A 54 58.85 -22.41 5.98
C THR A 54 57.77 -21.57 6.64
N ALA A 55 57.40 -20.52 5.95
CA ALA A 55 56.31 -19.69 6.40
C ALA A 55 54.96 -20.42 6.25
N PRO A 56 54.02 -20.29 7.22
CA PRO A 56 52.70 -20.84 7.13
C PRO A 56 51.91 -20.23 6.00
N THR A 57 50.91 -20.96 5.47
CA THR A 57 49.98 -20.49 4.49
C THR A 57 48.51 -20.68 5.00
N ILE A 58 47.63 -19.81 4.56
CA ILE A 58 46.19 -19.96 4.86
C ILE A 58 45.57 -20.88 3.82
N THR A 59 44.95 -21.96 4.26
CA THR A 59 44.26 -22.95 3.41
C THR A 59 42.77 -22.63 3.31
N THR A 60 42.17 -22.13 4.40
CA THR A 60 40.77 -21.65 4.39
C THR A 60 40.72 -20.30 5.11
N LEU A 61 40.12 -19.33 4.45
CA LEU A 61 39.72 -18.06 5.02
C LEU A 61 38.35 -17.72 4.48
N SER A 62 37.36 -17.71 5.34
CA SER A 62 35.98 -17.39 4.99
C SER A 62 35.31 -16.58 6.10
N TYR A 63 34.28 -15.82 5.75
CA TYR A 63 33.46 -15.14 6.75
C TYR A 63 32.00 -15.08 6.35
N LEU A 64 31.15 -15.01 7.37
CA LEU A 64 29.70 -14.87 7.20
C LEU A 64 29.11 -14.03 8.34
N SER A 65 27.92 -13.50 8.07
CA SER A 65 27.10 -12.78 9.03
C SER A 65 26.08 -13.74 9.70
N ASN A 66 25.74 -13.48 10.94
CA ASN A 66 24.60 -14.11 11.61
C ASN A 66 23.25 -13.46 11.24
N ASN A 67 23.19 -12.59 10.23
CA ASN A 67 21.95 -12.00 9.74
C ASN A 67 20.94 -13.11 9.40
N SER A 68 19.75 -13.01 9.97
CA SER A 68 18.73 -14.07 9.88
C SER A 68 18.15 -14.28 8.48
N ASN A 69 18.30 -13.29 7.59
CA ASN A 69 17.75 -13.32 6.25
C ASN A 69 18.80 -13.69 5.19
N LEU A 70 19.96 -13.02 5.22
CA LEU A 70 21.04 -13.21 4.23
C LEU A 70 22.40 -13.19 4.93
N THR A 71 23.10 -14.32 4.94
CA THR A 71 24.43 -14.45 5.60
C THR A 71 25.54 -13.64 4.91
N ASN A 72 25.31 -13.12 3.71
CA ASN A 72 26.17 -12.22 2.99
C ASN A 72 25.81 -10.72 3.16
N MET A 73 24.85 -10.43 4.04
CA MET A 73 24.49 -9.08 4.47
C MET A 73 24.64 -8.95 5.98
N ALA A 74 24.86 -7.74 6.45
CA ALA A 74 24.89 -7.43 7.87
C ALA A 74 24.32 -6.04 8.12
N LYS A 75 23.66 -5.85 9.25
CA LYS A 75 23.24 -4.56 9.81
C LYS A 75 23.87 -4.33 11.18
N VAL A 76 23.58 -3.20 11.78
CA VAL A 76 24.08 -2.89 13.13
C VAL A 76 23.64 -3.95 14.12
N GLY A 77 24.61 -4.49 14.87
CA GLY A 77 24.43 -5.54 15.85
C GLY A 77 24.58 -6.96 15.31
N ASP A 78 24.61 -7.16 14.00
CA ASP A 78 24.93 -8.48 13.43
C ASP A 78 26.40 -8.83 13.68
N VAL A 79 26.68 -10.10 13.88
CA VAL A 79 28.02 -10.62 14.19
C VAL A 79 28.62 -11.23 12.93
N ILE A 80 29.76 -10.73 12.53
CA ILE A 80 30.60 -11.32 11.50
C ILE A 80 31.51 -12.35 12.16
N THR A 81 31.50 -13.56 11.65
CA THR A 81 32.38 -14.64 12.11
C THR A 81 33.33 -15.02 10.99
N VAL A 82 34.62 -14.95 11.26
CA VAL A 82 35.72 -15.38 10.36
C VAL A 82 36.18 -16.75 10.78
N SER A 83 36.34 -17.64 9.81
CA SER A 83 36.94 -18.98 10.00
C SER A 83 38.25 -19.06 9.25
N ILE A 84 39.31 -19.51 9.96
CA ILE A 84 40.68 -19.57 9.51
C ILE A 84 41.18 -20.99 9.67
N GLU A 85 41.81 -21.55 8.62
CA GLU A 85 42.58 -22.80 8.68
C GLU A 85 43.94 -22.56 8.01
N ALA A 86 45.00 -22.89 8.72
CA ALA A 86 46.35 -22.73 8.24
C ALA A 86 46.98 -24.10 7.89
N SER A 87 48.10 -24.06 7.14
CA SER A 87 48.88 -25.27 6.78
C SER A 87 49.54 -25.93 7.99
N GLU A 88 49.72 -25.19 9.08
CA GLU A 88 50.40 -25.58 10.29
C GLU A 88 49.92 -24.79 11.50
N ASP A 89 50.41 -25.14 12.71
CA ASP A 89 50.10 -24.42 13.94
C ASP A 89 50.67 -22.97 13.92
N LEU A 90 49.84 -22.03 14.27
CA LEU A 90 50.17 -20.60 14.34
C LEU A 90 50.34 -20.13 15.79
N GLN A 91 51.18 -19.12 15.98
CA GLN A 91 50.99 -18.22 17.12
C GLN A 91 49.64 -17.49 16.95
N THR A 92 49.11 -16.87 18.04
CA THR A 92 47.85 -16.11 17.94
C THR A 92 47.89 -15.14 16.77
N PRO A 93 47.05 -15.32 15.77
CA PRO A 93 47.00 -14.39 14.61
C PRO A 93 46.56 -13.00 15.04
N ASP A 94 46.78 -12.03 14.22
CA ASP A 94 46.29 -10.65 14.32
C ASP A 94 45.26 -10.43 13.23
N LEU A 95 43.93 -10.52 13.61
CA LEU A 95 42.80 -10.37 12.70
C LEU A 95 42.13 -9.02 12.93
N SER A 96 41.90 -8.30 11.85
CA SER A 96 41.00 -7.16 11.86
C SER A 96 39.79 -7.39 10.95
N ILE A 97 38.59 -6.97 11.42
CA ILE A 97 37.33 -7.01 10.69
C ILE A 97 36.77 -5.58 10.65
N ALA A 98 36.41 -5.09 9.47
CA ALA A 98 35.96 -3.71 9.26
C ALA A 98 36.96 -2.66 9.81
N GLY A 99 38.26 -2.98 9.84
CA GLY A 99 39.32 -2.12 10.40
C GLY A 99 39.40 -2.10 11.92
N ASN A 100 38.69 -3.00 12.60
CA ASN A 100 38.74 -3.17 14.05
C ASN A 100 39.45 -4.46 14.40
N ASP A 101 40.46 -4.39 15.31
CA ASP A 101 41.15 -5.56 15.82
C ASP A 101 40.17 -6.43 16.65
N VAL A 102 40.20 -7.72 16.43
CA VAL A 102 39.33 -8.67 17.08
C VAL A 102 40.12 -9.76 17.81
N ALA A 103 39.55 -10.25 18.89
CA ALA A 103 40.17 -11.36 19.61
C ALA A 103 39.96 -12.66 18.81
N ASP A 104 41.05 -13.39 18.60
CA ASP A 104 41.05 -14.69 17.95
C ASP A 104 41.14 -15.83 18.95
N GLU A 105 40.36 -16.87 18.72
CA GLU A 105 40.33 -18.07 19.55
C GLU A 105 40.69 -19.29 18.72
N ALA A 106 41.64 -20.11 19.23
CA ALA A 106 41.96 -21.41 18.62
C ALA A 106 40.74 -22.33 18.68
N ALA A 107 40.35 -22.92 17.57
CA ALA A 107 39.23 -23.83 17.42
C ALA A 107 39.73 -25.25 17.09
N GLY A 108 38.90 -26.24 17.32
CA GLY A 108 39.20 -27.62 16.92
C GLY A 108 40.32 -28.34 17.68
N GLY A 109 40.86 -27.74 18.75
CA GLY A 109 41.92 -28.36 19.60
C GLY A 109 43.32 -28.35 19.00
N THR A 110 43.54 -27.64 17.91
CA THR A 110 44.82 -27.36 17.26
C THR A 110 45.00 -25.86 17.09
N ASN A 111 46.24 -25.38 17.04
CA ASN A 111 46.55 -23.97 16.74
C ASN A 111 46.61 -23.68 15.25
N ALA A 112 46.19 -24.61 14.40
CA ALA A 112 46.01 -24.39 12.94
C ALA A 112 44.62 -23.91 12.55
N ILE A 113 43.64 -24.04 13.46
CA ILE A 113 42.24 -23.61 13.21
C ILE A 113 41.88 -22.52 14.21
N TRP A 114 41.46 -21.37 13.67
CA TRP A 114 41.12 -20.16 14.44
C TRP A 114 39.78 -19.60 14.03
N THR A 115 39.15 -18.89 14.95
CA THR A 115 37.94 -18.11 14.69
C THR A 115 38.08 -16.74 15.32
N GLY A 116 37.57 -15.72 14.60
CA GLY A 116 37.41 -14.38 15.15
C GLY A 116 36.03 -13.86 14.87
N SER A 117 35.51 -13.00 15.71
CA SER A 117 34.16 -12.43 15.50
C SER A 117 34.08 -10.96 15.89
N TYR A 118 33.28 -10.22 15.15
CA TYR A 118 33.05 -8.80 15.36
C TYR A 118 31.55 -8.47 15.22
N ALA A 119 30.99 -7.78 16.21
CA ALA A 119 29.62 -7.26 16.13
C ALA A 119 29.64 -5.87 15.47
N MET A 120 28.99 -5.74 14.32
CA MET A 120 28.94 -4.50 13.53
C MET A 120 28.33 -3.34 14.31
N GLN A 121 29.03 -2.21 14.28
CA GLN A 121 28.67 -1.01 15.03
C GLN A 121 28.07 0.07 14.11
N ASN A 122 27.33 0.99 14.70
CA ASN A 122 26.80 2.16 13.94
C ASN A 122 27.90 3.12 13.45
N THR A 123 29.12 2.98 13.94
CA THR A 123 30.29 3.76 13.51
C THR A 123 31.01 3.16 12.31
N ASP A 124 30.71 1.90 11.96
CA ASP A 124 31.33 1.22 10.84
C ASP A 124 30.78 1.79 9.51
N SER A 125 31.55 1.68 8.46
CA SER A 125 31.18 2.21 7.14
C SER A 125 30.34 1.20 6.37
N ASP A 126 29.27 1.66 5.74
CA ASP A 126 28.49 0.84 4.81
C ASP A 126 29.34 0.35 3.65
N GLY A 127 29.04 -0.83 3.15
CA GLY A 127 29.69 -1.48 2.01
C GLY A 127 30.29 -2.83 2.34
N SER A 128 31.18 -3.31 1.45
CA SER A 128 31.87 -4.59 1.64
C SER A 128 32.77 -4.54 2.89
N ILE A 129 32.62 -5.51 3.78
CA ILE A 129 33.42 -5.59 4.99
C ILE A 129 34.83 -6.05 4.63
N GLY A 130 35.83 -5.21 4.90
CA GLY A 130 37.24 -5.55 4.75
C GLY A 130 37.72 -6.44 5.91
N LEU A 131 38.65 -7.34 5.61
CA LEU A 131 39.40 -8.10 6.60
C LEU A 131 40.91 -8.00 6.35
N SER A 132 41.69 -8.16 7.40
CA SER A 132 43.15 -8.31 7.33
C SER A 132 43.59 -9.31 8.38
N LEU A 133 44.39 -10.29 7.97
CA LEU A 133 44.91 -11.34 8.82
C LEU A 133 46.44 -11.40 8.70
N ASP A 134 47.14 -11.02 9.76
CA ASP A 134 48.59 -11.23 9.90
C ASP A 134 48.84 -12.45 10.80
N PHE A 135 49.75 -13.32 10.42
CA PHE A 135 49.99 -14.58 11.10
C PHE A 135 51.45 -15.04 10.95
N MET A 136 51.90 -15.84 11.92
CA MET A 136 53.20 -16.47 11.94
C MET A 136 53.17 -17.82 12.65
N ASP A 137 54.12 -18.68 12.30
CA ASP A 137 54.30 -19.97 13.01
C ASP A 137 55.02 -19.81 14.36
N TYR A 138 55.19 -20.93 15.07
CA TYR A 138 55.91 -20.95 16.34
C TYR A 138 57.43 -20.70 16.19
N ALA A 139 57.99 -20.88 15.00
CA ALA A 139 59.42 -20.59 14.72
C ALA A 139 59.66 -19.11 14.44
N GLY A 140 58.60 -18.32 14.17
CA GLY A 140 58.64 -16.90 13.87
C GLY A 140 58.69 -16.60 12.38
N ASN A 141 58.38 -17.59 11.52
CA ASN A 141 58.25 -17.31 10.08
C ASN A 141 56.91 -16.67 9.83
N SER A 142 56.89 -15.48 9.24
CA SER A 142 55.64 -14.75 8.92
C SER A 142 55.03 -15.24 7.62
N GLY A 143 53.73 -15.53 7.64
CA GLY A 143 52.93 -15.72 6.42
C GLY A 143 52.68 -14.40 5.66
N THR A 144 52.19 -14.51 4.47
CA THR A 144 51.78 -13.32 3.70
C THR A 144 50.39 -12.84 4.21
N THR A 145 50.29 -11.56 4.61
CA THR A 145 49.01 -10.96 5.07
C THR A 145 47.89 -11.29 4.11
N ALA A 146 46.81 -11.87 4.64
CA ALA A 146 45.64 -12.23 3.86
C ALA A 146 44.53 -11.13 4.01
N THR A 147 44.09 -10.58 2.89
CA THR A 147 43.06 -9.52 2.83
C THR A 147 41.86 -9.93 2.00
N ALA A 148 41.83 -11.18 1.52
CA ALA A 148 40.73 -11.75 0.74
C ALA A 148 40.44 -13.19 1.20
N THR A 149 39.19 -13.60 1.14
CA THR A 149 38.76 -14.96 1.44
C THR A 149 39.23 -15.96 0.38
N THR A 150 39.43 -17.22 0.78
CA THR A 150 39.85 -18.28 -0.15
C THR A 150 38.70 -18.88 -0.93
N ASP A 151 37.47 -18.74 -0.44
CA ASP A 151 36.22 -19.26 -1.04
C ASP A 151 35.42 -18.18 -1.79
N GLY A 152 35.90 -16.93 -1.82
CA GLY A 152 35.20 -15.79 -2.43
C GLY A 152 34.00 -15.28 -1.61
N SER A 153 33.85 -15.71 -0.37
CA SER A 153 32.81 -15.16 0.52
C SER A 153 33.02 -13.67 0.74
N ASN A 154 31.90 -12.93 0.78
CA ASN A 154 31.88 -11.49 1.02
C ASN A 154 30.61 -11.13 1.78
N VAL A 155 30.72 -10.25 2.77
CA VAL A 155 29.59 -9.69 3.51
C VAL A 155 29.54 -8.20 3.30
N THR A 156 28.35 -7.70 2.98
CA THR A 156 28.08 -6.26 2.85
C THR A 156 27.40 -5.76 4.11
N PHE A 157 27.96 -4.73 4.72
CA PHE A 157 27.34 -4.04 5.83
C PHE A 157 26.47 -2.89 5.31
N ASP A 158 25.24 -2.84 5.79
CA ASP A 158 24.27 -1.81 5.47
C ASP A 158 23.49 -1.46 6.76
N ARG A 159 23.59 -0.22 7.18
CA ARG A 159 22.91 0.37 8.33
C ARG A 159 21.82 1.35 7.94
N THR A 160 21.66 1.62 6.64
CA THR A 160 20.74 2.62 6.11
C THR A 160 19.38 1.97 5.90
N ALA A 161 18.37 2.45 6.61
CA ALA A 161 17.01 1.97 6.41
C ALA A 161 16.45 2.42 5.06
N PRO A 162 15.65 1.59 4.36
CA PRO A 162 15.03 1.95 3.10
C PRO A 162 13.99 3.06 3.29
N THR A 163 13.79 3.90 2.26
CA THR A 163 12.77 4.94 2.25
C THR A 163 11.82 4.76 1.07
N LEU A 164 10.57 5.21 1.24
CA LEU A 164 9.61 5.28 0.12
C LEU A 164 9.66 6.66 -0.50
N THR A 165 9.78 6.72 -1.84
CA THR A 165 9.97 7.98 -2.56
C THR A 165 8.70 8.53 -3.16
N THR A 166 7.78 7.67 -3.59
CA THR A 166 6.46 8.04 -4.13
C THR A 166 5.41 7.07 -3.62
N PHE A 167 4.28 7.60 -3.19
CA PHE A 167 3.12 6.77 -2.84
C PHE A 167 1.82 7.53 -3.09
N THR A 168 0.89 6.84 -3.72
CA THR A 168 -0.42 7.34 -4.13
C THR A 168 -1.49 6.35 -3.74
N LEU A 169 -2.65 6.86 -3.31
CA LEU A 169 -3.85 6.07 -3.10
C LEU A 169 -4.93 6.61 -4.03
N VAL A 170 -5.47 5.77 -4.90
CA VAL A 170 -6.48 6.15 -5.90
C VAL A 170 -7.63 5.17 -5.92
N SER A 171 -8.83 5.66 -6.24
CA SER A 171 -10.03 4.87 -6.47
C SER A 171 -10.30 4.72 -7.96
N ASN A 172 -10.88 3.58 -8.37
CA ASN A 172 -11.41 3.39 -9.72
C ASN A 172 -12.84 3.94 -9.88
N ASN A 173 -13.33 4.72 -8.92
CA ASN A 173 -14.67 5.31 -8.97
C ASN A 173 -14.83 6.17 -10.24
N GLY A 174 -15.86 5.87 -11.03
CA GLY A 174 -16.11 6.52 -12.32
C GLY A 174 -16.68 7.94 -12.23
N TYR A 175 -16.97 8.44 -11.03
CA TYR A 175 -17.55 9.77 -10.79
C TYR A 175 -16.55 10.72 -10.18
N ASN A 176 -15.78 10.26 -9.19
CA ASN A 176 -14.76 11.04 -8.49
C ASN A 176 -13.68 10.10 -7.97
N SER A 177 -12.43 10.26 -8.43
CA SER A 177 -11.29 9.42 -8.03
C SER A 177 -10.88 9.58 -6.56
N ASP A 178 -11.31 10.68 -5.91
CA ASP A 178 -11.06 10.95 -4.50
C ASP A 178 -12.16 10.37 -3.60
N MET A 179 -13.17 9.75 -4.21
CA MET A 179 -14.27 9.05 -3.56
C MET A 179 -14.25 7.58 -3.93
N ALA A 180 -14.85 6.77 -3.08
CA ALA A 180 -15.10 5.36 -3.36
C ALA A 180 -16.40 4.91 -2.71
N ARG A 181 -17.08 3.94 -3.30
CA ARG A 181 -18.28 3.28 -2.77
C ARG A 181 -18.10 1.77 -2.74
N VAL A 182 -19.10 1.06 -2.25
CA VAL A 182 -19.08 -0.41 -2.22
C VAL A 182 -18.85 -0.98 -3.62
N GLY A 183 -17.85 -1.88 -3.71
CA GLY A 183 -17.45 -2.53 -4.95
C GLY A 183 -16.37 -1.80 -5.74
N ASP A 184 -16.03 -0.56 -5.39
CA ASP A 184 -14.91 0.14 -5.99
C ASP A 184 -13.58 -0.46 -5.51
N VAL A 185 -12.57 -0.36 -6.37
CA VAL A 185 -11.21 -0.82 -6.09
C VAL A 185 -10.35 0.38 -5.76
N VAL A 186 -9.75 0.37 -4.59
CA VAL A 186 -8.69 1.32 -4.24
C VAL A 186 -7.33 0.67 -4.47
N THR A 187 -6.42 1.43 -5.05
CA THR A 187 -5.06 1.00 -5.38
C THR A 187 -4.06 1.90 -4.67
N LEU A 188 -3.25 1.30 -3.80
CA LEU A 188 -2.08 1.92 -3.22
C LEU A 188 -0.86 1.56 -4.08
N SER A 189 -0.11 2.56 -4.54
CA SER A 189 1.13 2.36 -5.31
C SER A 189 2.26 3.11 -4.67
N PHE A 190 3.46 2.49 -4.61
CA PHE A 190 4.63 3.13 -4.04
C PHE A 190 5.94 2.61 -4.65
N THR A 191 7.01 3.40 -4.46
CA THR A 191 8.37 3.09 -4.91
C THR A 191 9.32 3.21 -3.73
N SER A 192 10.21 2.23 -3.54
CA SER A 192 11.33 2.30 -2.60
C SER A 192 12.59 2.81 -3.31
N ASP A 193 13.49 3.44 -2.56
CA ASP A 193 14.79 3.91 -3.07
C ASP A 193 15.77 2.75 -3.32
N GLU A 194 15.51 1.60 -2.71
CA GLU A 194 16.31 0.38 -2.87
C GLU A 194 15.44 -0.89 -2.91
N SER A 195 16.08 -2.04 -3.19
CA SER A 195 15.43 -3.34 -3.24
C SER A 195 15.07 -3.83 -1.84
N LEU A 196 13.82 -4.26 -1.65
CA LEU A 196 13.35 -4.84 -0.40
C LEU A 196 13.67 -6.33 -0.31
N ILE A 197 13.87 -6.84 0.92
CA ILE A 197 14.21 -8.25 1.18
C ILE A 197 13.02 -9.19 0.92
N SER A 198 11.81 -8.71 1.12
CA SER A 198 10.56 -9.46 0.95
C SER A 198 9.45 -8.53 0.53
N ASP A 199 8.31 -9.11 0.16
CA ASP A 199 7.10 -8.35 -0.11
C ASP A 199 6.76 -7.48 1.10
N PRO A 200 6.50 -6.16 0.91
CA PRO A 200 6.09 -5.28 1.99
C PRO A 200 4.72 -5.69 2.56
N THR A 201 4.52 -5.44 3.83
CA THR A 201 3.20 -5.62 4.45
C THR A 201 2.36 -4.37 4.20
N ILE A 202 1.16 -4.55 3.64
CA ILE A 202 0.25 -3.45 3.33
C ILE A 202 -1.07 -3.68 4.05
N THR A 203 -1.58 -2.61 4.68
CA THR A 203 -2.97 -2.58 5.12
C THR A 203 -3.68 -1.37 4.50
N ILE A 204 -4.94 -1.54 4.09
CA ILE A 204 -5.83 -0.48 3.64
C ILE A 204 -7.09 -0.58 4.51
N ASP A 205 -7.41 0.49 5.21
CA ASP A 205 -8.51 0.58 6.18
C ASP A 205 -8.50 -0.59 7.20
N GLY A 206 -7.28 -0.95 7.68
CA GLY A 206 -7.06 -2.06 8.61
C GLY A 206 -7.08 -3.45 7.97
N ASN A 207 -7.43 -3.59 6.70
CA ASN A 207 -7.47 -4.86 5.98
C ASN A 207 -6.12 -5.17 5.34
N ASN A 208 -5.61 -6.40 5.57
CA ASN A 208 -4.38 -6.85 4.93
C ASN A 208 -4.61 -7.04 3.44
N VAL A 209 -3.72 -6.48 2.62
CA VAL A 209 -3.71 -6.66 1.17
C VAL A 209 -2.38 -7.22 0.70
N ALA A 210 -2.41 -8.05 -0.33
CA ALA A 210 -1.19 -8.59 -0.92
C ALA A 210 -0.44 -7.48 -1.66
N ALA A 211 0.87 -7.38 -1.41
CA ALA A 211 1.75 -6.56 -2.21
C ALA A 211 2.03 -7.29 -3.54
N ILE A 212 1.94 -6.57 -4.63
CA ILE A 212 2.27 -7.05 -5.98
C ILE A 212 3.35 -6.15 -6.54
N GLY A 213 4.49 -6.72 -6.91
CA GLY A 213 5.61 -5.95 -7.43
C GLY A 213 6.91 -6.73 -7.40
N ALA A 214 8.00 -6.04 -7.62
CA ALA A 214 9.35 -6.61 -7.49
C ALA A 214 10.35 -5.46 -7.30
N THR A 215 11.42 -5.77 -6.57
CA THR A 215 12.54 -4.86 -6.31
C THR A 215 12.12 -3.55 -5.64
N THR A 216 11.74 -2.54 -6.39
CA THR A 216 11.47 -1.19 -5.89
C THR A 216 10.05 -0.68 -6.14
N ASN A 217 9.26 -1.31 -7.02
CA ASN A 217 7.92 -0.84 -7.36
C ASN A 217 6.86 -1.82 -6.87
N TRP A 218 5.90 -1.32 -6.10
CA TRP A 218 4.91 -2.11 -5.41
C TRP A 218 3.50 -1.52 -5.52
N THR A 219 2.51 -2.40 -5.56
CA THR A 219 1.09 -2.05 -5.51
C THR A 219 0.34 -2.96 -4.56
N GLY A 220 -0.68 -2.41 -3.89
CA GLY A 220 -1.67 -3.17 -3.15
C GLY A 220 -3.08 -2.72 -3.53
N THR A 221 -4.02 -3.63 -3.71
CA THR A 221 -5.39 -3.31 -4.10
C THR A 221 -6.39 -3.86 -3.10
N TYR A 222 -7.42 -3.07 -2.77
CA TYR A 222 -8.52 -3.48 -1.92
C TYR A 222 -9.87 -3.15 -2.58
N ILE A 223 -10.80 -4.10 -2.53
CA ILE A 223 -12.19 -3.90 -2.98
C ILE A 223 -13.02 -3.56 -1.75
N LEU A 224 -13.60 -2.35 -1.75
CA LEU A 224 -14.41 -1.88 -0.64
C LEU A 224 -15.71 -2.69 -0.48
N GLN A 225 -16.00 -3.05 0.76
CA GLN A 225 -17.13 -3.89 1.14
C GLN A 225 -18.19 -3.08 1.91
N ASP A 226 -19.41 -3.58 1.95
CA ASP A 226 -20.50 -2.97 2.74
C ASP A 226 -20.21 -2.94 4.25
N GLY A 227 -19.37 -3.87 4.74
CA GLY A 227 -18.94 -3.93 6.14
C GLY A 227 -17.86 -2.91 6.53
N ASP A 228 -17.23 -2.23 5.55
CA ASP A 228 -16.16 -1.26 5.82
C ASP A 228 -16.75 0.04 6.41
N THR A 229 -15.90 0.77 7.12
CA THR A 229 -16.31 2.01 7.80
C THR A 229 -16.23 3.20 6.84
N GLU A 230 -17.26 4.00 6.77
CA GLU A 230 -17.24 5.23 5.97
C GLU A 230 -16.26 6.25 6.53
N GLY A 231 -15.63 7.00 5.62
CA GLY A 231 -14.69 8.06 5.93
C GLY A 231 -13.44 8.03 5.08
N ALA A 232 -12.47 8.85 5.43
CA ALA A 232 -11.16 8.87 4.77
C ALA A 232 -10.45 7.54 5.01
N LEU A 233 -10.04 6.87 3.92
CA LEU A 233 -9.33 5.59 3.99
C LEU A 233 -7.94 5.78 4.58
N THR A 234 -7.59 4.90 5.50
CA THR A 234 -6.26 4.83 6.09
C THR A 234 -5.45 3.72 5.43
N PHE A 235 -4.13 3.84 5.46
CA PHE A 235 -3.24 2.76 5.04
C PHE A 235 -1.97 2.73 5.89
N ASN A 236 -1.28 1.58 5.88
CA ASN A 236 0.02 1.43 6.50
C ASN A 236 0.89 0.49 5.64
N ILE A 237 2.16 0.85 5.50
CA ILE A 237 3.16 0.07 4.75
C ILE A 237 4.32 -0.23 5.68
N GLY A 238 4.61 -1.52 5.92
CA GLY A 238 5.79 -1.99 6.62
C GLY A 238 6.73 -2.70 5.66
N PHE A 239 8.04 -2.39 5.72
CA PHE A 239 9.02 -2.88 4.75
C PHE A 239 10.42 -2.90 5.35
N PHE A 240 11.32 -3.70 4.74
CA PHE A 240 12.71 -3.89 5.16
C PHE A 240 13.61 -3.95 3.93
N ASP A 241 14.83 -3.46 4.03
CA ASP A 241 15.86 -3.65 3.02
C ASP A 241 16.45 -5.09 3.04
N GLN A 242 17.48 -5.34 2.23
CA GLN A 242 18.13 -6.65 2.13
C GLN A 242 18.95 -7.01 3.39
N ALA A 243 19.45 -6.03 4.13
CA ALA A 243 20.10 -6.24 5.40
C ALA A 243 19.11 -6.41 6.58
N ALA A 244 17.81 -6.28 6.30
CA ALA A 244 16.71 -6.29 7.26
C ALA A 244 16.66 -5.07 8.19
N ASN A 245 17.13 -3.89 7.72
CA ASN A 245 16.83 -2.64 8.40
C ASN A 245 15.35 -2.28 8.15
N PRO A 246 14.59 -1.93 9.19
CA PRO A 246 13.20 -1.55 9.03
C PRO A 246 13.06 -0.14 8.45
N GLY A 247 12.27 0.02 7.39
CA GLY A 247 11.83 1.33 6.93
C GLY A 247 10.85 1.97 7.91
N VAL A 248 10.75 3.30 7.88
CA VAL A 248 9.74 4.04 8.66
C VAL A 248 8.37 3.79 8.04
N ALA A 249 7.41 3.30 8.82
CA ALA A 249 6.05 3.05 8.35
C ALA A 249 5.41 4.31 7.78
N VAL A 250 4.74 4.17 6.63
CA VAL A 250 4.09 5.27 5.90
C VAL A 250 2.58 5.14 6.01
N THR A 251 1.92 6.25 6.38
CA THR A 251 0.48 6.33 6.64
C THR A 251 -0.22 7.49 5.93
N ALA A 252 0.51 8.27 5.13
CA ALA A 252 -0.02 9.40 4.36
C ALA A 252 0.60 9.44 2.96
N THR A 253 -0.12 9.93 1.96
CA THR A 253 0.33 10.02 0.56
C THR A 253 1.31 11.18 0.35
N THR A 254 2.20 11.10 -0.67
CA THR A 254 3.17 12.19 -0.99
C THR A 254 2.52 13.38 -1.67
N ASP A 255 1.42 13.17 -2.36
CA ASP A 255 0.65 14.21 -3.05
C ASP A 255 -0.42 14.86 -2.17
N GLY A 256 -0.60 14.34 -0.93
CA GLY A 256 -1.62 14.80 0.00
C GLY A 256 -3.04 14.38 -0.35
N ASN A 257 -3.23 13.58 -1.40
CA ASN A 257 -4.54 13.06 -1.79
C ASN A 257 -5.01 11.98 -0.81
N ALA A 258 -6.31 11.95 -0.58
CA ALA A 258 -6.98 10.93 0.23
C ALA A 258 -8.20 10.43 -0.52
N VAL A 259 -8.51 9.16 -0.38
CA VAL A 259 -9.78 8.59 -0.89
C VAL A 259 -10.75 8.47 0.28
N THR A 260 -11.95 8.98 0.09
CA THR A 260 -13.05 8.86 1.08
C THR A 260 -14.01 7.78 0.65
N PHE A 261 -14.22 6.81 1.52
CA PHE A 261 -15.26 5.79 1.34
C PHE A 261 -16.60 6.33 1.80
N ASP A 262 -17.59 6.29 0.93
CA ASP A 262 -18.97 6.68 1.17
C ASP A 262 -19.90 5.65 0.50
N LYS A 263 -20.67 4.94 1.30
CA LYS A 263 -21.66 3.94 0.84
C LYS A 263 -23.09 4.39 1.03
N THR A 264 -23.28 5.55 1.67
CA THR A 264 -24.60 6.02 2.08
C THR A 264 -25.11 7.07 1.11
N ALA A 265 -26.10 6.71 0.31
CA ALA A 265 -26.79 7.64 -0.56
C ALA A 265 -27.56 8.72 0.23
N THR A 266 -27.68 9.91 -0.34
CA THR A 266 -28.50 10.98 0.25
C THR A 266 -29.97 10.54 0.42
N ASN A 267 -30.51 10.65 1.61
CA ASN A 267 -31.90 10.28 1.87
C ASN A 267 -32.87 11.43 1.49
N LEU A 268 -33.55 11.29 0.36
CA LEU A 268 -34.55 12.25 -0.12
C LEU A 268 -35.96 12.03 0.42
N GLY A 269 -36.19 11.01 1.26
CA GLY A 269 -37.54 10.53 1.62
C GLY A 269 -38.46 11.54 2.31
N THR A 270 -37.95 12.67 2.79
CA THR A 270 -38.74 13.75 3.40
C THR A 270 -38.99 14.92 2.45
N LEU A 271 -38.41 14.91 1.25
CA LEU A 271 -38.61 15.95 0.25
C LEU A 271 -39.76 15.59 -0.68
N GLU A 272 -40.53 16.59 -1.06
CA GLU A 272 -41.64 16.45 -2.00
C GLU A 272 -41.30 17.19 -3.30
N VAL A 273 -41.65 16.55 -4.41
CA VAL A 273 -41.65 17.15 -5.75
C VAL A 273 -43.01 17.81 -5.93
N ASP A 274 -43.04 19.01 -6.46
CA ASP A 274 -44.25 19.76 -6.69
C ASP A 274 -44.19 20.48 -8.05
N LEU A 275 -45.32 20.73 -8.69
CA LEU A 275 -45.40 21.65 -9.84
C LEU A 275 -45.11 23.08 -9.35
N THR A 276 -44.40 23.85 -10.15
CA THR A 276 -44.32 25.30 -9.86
C THR A 276 -45.67 25.96 -10.09
N ASP A 277 -46.02 27.01 -9.32
CA ASP A 277 -47.26 27.77 -9.47
C ASP A 277 -47.52 28.21 -10.91
N ALA A 278 -46.47 28.42 -11.71
CA ALA A 278 -46.56 28.81 -13.11
C ALA A 278 -46.94 27.65 -14.05
N SER A 279 -46.60 26.42 -13.67
CA SER A 279 -46.92 25.22 -14.45
C SER A 279 -48.16 24.48 -13.91
N ASP A 280 -48.65 24.76 -12.71
CA ASP A 280 -49.92 24.29 -12.19
C ASP A 280 -51.01 25.27 -12.61
N THR A 281 -51.52 25.08 -13.86
CA THR A 281 -52.30 26.11 -14.59
C THR A 281 -53.79 25.90 -14.52
N GLY A 282 -54.30 24.94 -13.73
CA GLY A 282 -55.69 24.63 -13.55
C GLY A 282 -56.49 25.73 -12.82
N VAL A 283 -57.62 25.43 -12.29
CA VAL A 283 -58.47 26.33 -11.48
C VAL A 283 -57.77 26.66 -10.14
N SER A 284 -56.92 25.80 -9.72
CA SER A 284 -56.08 25.92 -8.53
C SER A 284 -54.61 25.69 -8.91
N ASN A 285 -53.70 26.36 -8.26
CA ASN A 285 -52.28 26.10 -8.36
C ASN A 285 -51.79 25.07 -7.32
N ARG A 286 -52.66 24.12 -6.90
CA ARG A 286 -52.42 23.07 -5.90
C ARG A 286 -53.18 21.80 -6.22
N ASP A 287 -53.69 21.63 -7.44
CA ASP A 287 -54.50 20.44 -7.80
C ASP A 287 -53.78 19.54 -8.80
N ASP A 288 -52.53 19.88 -9.15
CA ASP A 288 -51.61 19.13 -10.04
C ASP A 288 -52.23 18.90 -11.44
N LEU A 289 -53.11 19.79 -11.83
CA LEU A 289 -53.71 19.82 -13.16
C LEU A 289 -53.10 20.94 -14.01
N THR A 290 -52.59 20.61 -15.20
CA THR A 290 -51.93 21.59 -16.01
C THR A 290 -52.30 21.49 -17.50
N ASN A 291 -52.33 22.62 -18.22
CA ASN A 291 -52.36 22.63 -19.67
C ASN A 291 -50.94 22.86 -20.25
N ASP A 292 -49.94 23.03 -19.40
CA ASP A 292 -48.53 23.14 -19.82
C ASP A 292 -48.01 21.74 -20.22
N THR A 293 -47.60 21.59 -21.47
CA THR A 293 -47.03 20.33 -21.98
C THR A 293 -45.56 20.16 -21.67
N THR A 294 -44.92 21.18 -21.07
CA THR A 294 -43.52 21.14 -20.61
C THR A 294 -43.40 21.61 -19.16
N PRO A 295 -44.15 20.99 -18.23
CA PRO A 295 -44.27 21.50 -16.88
C PRO A 295 -42.92 21.58 -16.17
N THR A 296 -42.80 22.60 -15.34
CA THR A 296 -41.65 22.80 -14.46
C THR A 296 -41.98 22.33 -13.04
N PHE A 297 -41.13 21.50 -12.51
CA PHE A 297 -41.20 20.92 -11.14
C PHE A 297 -40.20 21.62 -10.26
N THR A 298 -40.46 21.66 -8.96
CA THR A 298 -39.56 22.16 -7.94
C THR A 298 -39.44 21.15 -6.80
N ILE A 299 -38.28 21.13 -6.18
CA ILE A 299 -38.00 20.36 -4.97
C ILE A 299 -37.03 21.17 -4.10
N ALA A 300 -37.22 21.18 -2.79
CA ALA A 300 -36.43 21.99 -1.88
C ALA A 300 -36.11 21.25 -0.59
N GLY A 301 -35.08 21.70 0.14
CA GLY A 301 -34.65 21.12 1.43
C GLY A 301 -33.24 20.56 1.41
N PHE A 302 -32.52 20.68 0.30
CA PHE A 302 -31.20 20.05 0.10
C PHE A 302 -30.12 20.51 1.07
N THR A 303 -30.14 21.77 1.51
CA THR A 303 -29.16 22.27 2.48
C THR A 303 -29.24 21.55 3.81
N ALA A 304 -30.44 21.20 4.27
CA ALA A 304 -30.65 20.46 5.51
C ALA A 304 -30.20 18.98 5.42
N LEU A 305 -30.14 18.43 4.22
CA LEU A 305 -29.70 17.04 3.94
C LEU A 305 -28.19 16.94 3.65
N GLY A 306 -27.49 18.08 3.51
CA GLY A 306 -26.08 18.06 3.09
C GLY A 306 -25.87 17.68 1.62
N ALA A 307 -26.92 17.73 0.79
CA ALA A 307 -26.93 17.25 -0.60
C ALA A 307 -26.38 18.26 -1.62
N ILE A 308 -25.77 19.35 -1.18
CA ILE A 308 -25.12 20.30 -2.11
C ILE A 308 -23.94 19.60 -2.75
N GLY A 309 -23.91 19.57 -4.10
CA GLY A 309 -22.94 18.80 -4.88
C GLY A 309 -23.56 17.58 -5.58
N ASP A 310 -24.68 17.06 -5.09
CA ASP A 310 -25.35 15.92 -5.68
C ASP A 310 -25.91 16.20 -7.07
N SER A 311 -26.01 15.16 -7.88
CA SER A 311 -26.73 15.18 -9.14
C SER A 311 -28.13 14.64 -8.96
N LEU A 312 -29.16 15.44 -9.29
CA LEU A 312 -30.55 15.04 -9.25
C LEU A 312 -31.05 14.62 -10.62
N PHE A 313 -31.93 13.65 -10.65
CA PHE A 313 -32.61 13.16 -11.85
C PHE A 313 -34.12 13.19 -11.62
N LEU A 314 -34.83 13.96 -12.44
CA LEU A 314 -36.27 13.91 -12.51
C LEU A 314 -36.68 12.75 -13.40
N LEU A 315 -37.52 11.87 -12.86
CA LEU A 315 -38.11 10.73 -13.56
C LEU A 315 -39.60 11.00 -13.77
N ILE A 316 -40.11 10.75 -14.98
CA ILE A 316 -41.53 10.67 -15.28
C ILE A 316 -41.83 9.21 -15.62
N GLY A 317 -42.53 8.52 -14.73
CA GLY A 317 -42.60 7.07 -14.77
C GLY A 317 -41.20 6.46 -14.55
N THR A 318 -40.68 5.73 -15.54
CA THR A 318 -39.33 5.14 -15.49
C THR A 318 -38.26 5.94 -16.25
N ASP A 319 -38.69 6.97 -16.99
CA ASP A 319 -37.81 7.71 -17.89
C ASP A 319 -37.18 8.92 -17.20
N THR A 320 -35.84 9.03 -17.26
CA THR A 320 -35.14 10.24 -16.82
C THR A 320 -35.34 11.34 -17.83
N VAL A 321 -36.09 12.39 -17.46
CA VAL A 321 -36.44 13.50 -18.33
C VAL A 321 -35.59 14.75 -18.13
N SER A 322 -34.93 14.88 -16.97
CA SER A 322 -34.06 16.01 -16.67
C SER A 322 -33.02 15.67 -15.63
N ARG A 323 -31.85 16.34 -15.70
CA ARG A 323 -30.76 16.22 -14.69
C ARG A 323 -30.31 17.62 -14.28
N LYS A 324 -30.08 17.81 -12.98
CA LYS A 324 -29.57 19.06 -12.40
C LYS A 324 -28.57 18.76 -11.27
N LEU A 325 -27.58 19.64 -11.12
CA LEU A 325 -26.69 19.67 -9.97
C LEU A 325 -27.34 20.47 -8.85
N VAL A 326 -27.26 20.00 -7.62
CA VAL A 326 -27.71 20.72 -6.43
C VAL A 326 -26.69 21.80 -6.09
N THR A 327 -26.99 23.04 -6.41
CA THR A 327 -26.16 24.20 -6.08
C THR A 327 -26.78 25.13 -5.03
N ALA A 328 -28.04 24.87 -4.67
CA ALA A 328 -28.83 25.66 -3.74
C ALA A 328 -29.86 24.77 -3.01
N ASN A 329 -30.53 25.34 -2.00
CA ASN A 329 -31.55 24.63 -1.23
C ASN A 329 -32.79 24.19 -2.04
N SER A 330 -33.02 24.78 -3.23
CA SER A 330 -34.12 24.44 -4.14
C SER A 330 -33.58 24.24 -5.55
N VAL A 331 -34.13 23.26 -6.25
CA VAL A 331 -33.80 22.94 -7.63
C VAL A 331 -35.11 22.85 -8.44
N SER A 332 -35.14 23.42 -9.63
CA SER A 332 -36.26 23.31 -10.54
C SER A 332 -35.89 22.57 -11.83
N PHE A 333 -36.80 21.74 -12.31
CA PHE A 333 -36.67 20.94 -13.51
C PHE A 333 -37.78 21.29 -14.49
N THR A 334 -37.46 21.39 -15.75
CA THR A 334 -38.48 21.49 -16.82
C THR A 334 -38.46 20.16 -17.58
N SER A 335 -39.63 19.56 -17.77
CA SER A 335 -39.76 18.32 -18.52
C SER A 335 -39.57 18.52 -20.02
N SER A 336 -39.34 17.43 -20.75
CA SER A 336 -39.62 17.38 -22.19
C SER A 336 -41.13 17.48 -22.45
N VAL A 337 -41.53 17.66 -23.71
CA VAL A 337 -42.95 17.71 -24.10
C VAL A 337 -43.65 16.41 -23.71
N LEU A 338 -44.70 16.54 -22.90
CA LEU A 338 -45.55 15.46 -22.46
C LEU A 338 -46.90 15.52 -23.19
N ALA A 339 -47.47 14.38 -23.51
CA ALA A 339 -48.76 14.29 -24.21
C ALA A 339 -49.94 14.38 -23.22
N ASN A 340 -51.08 14.85 -23.74
CA ASN A 340 -52.35 14.71 -23.02
C ASN A 340 -52.73 13.22 -22.90
N GLN A 341 -52.98 12.75 -21.68
CA GLN A 341 -53.43 11.36 -21.42
C GLN A 341 -54.44 11.27 -20.28
N VAL A 342 -55.20 10.18 -20.31
CA VAL A 342 -56.28 9.93 -19.34
C VAL A 342 -55.75 9.58 -17.93
N LEU A 343 -54.67 8.81 -17.88
CA LEU A 343 -54.06 8.43 -16.63
C LEU A 343 -53.08 9.52 -16.15
N PRO A 344 -52.91 9.74 -14.86
CA PRO A 344 -51.94 10.67 -14.33
C PRO A 344 -50.52 10.24 -14.71
N TYR A 345 -49.64 11.21 -14.85
CA TYR A 345 -48.21 11.05 -14.84
C TYR A 345 -47.71 10.93 -13.39
N SER A 346 -46.64 10.21 -13.20
CA SER A 346 -45.98 10.07 -11.91
C SER A 346 -44.57 10.64 -11.98
N ALA A 347 -44.29 11.69 -11.21
CA ALA A 347 -42.99 12.33 -11.15
C ALA A 347 -42.27 11.99 -9.84
N THR A 348 -41.03 11.57 -9.95
CA THR A 348 -40.12 11.33 -8.81
C THR A 348 -38.76 11.94 -9.05
N VAL A 349 -38.00 12.19 -7.98
CA VAL A 349 -36.60 12.60 -8.06
C VAL A 349 -35.74 11.57 -7.32
N VAL A 350 -34.60 11.21 -7.93
CA VAL A 350 -33.52 10.49 -7.30
C VAL A 350 -32.27 11.36 -7.24
N SER A 351 -31.45 11.21 -6.22
CA SER A 351 -30.15 11.85 -6.08
C SER A 351 -29.05 10.84 -6.34
N ARG A 352 -27.95 11.33 -6.86
CA ARG A 352 -26.67 10.63 -6.90
C ARG A 352 -25.63 11.53 -6.25
N ASP A 353 -25.01 11.07 -5.15
CA ASP A 353 -23.95 11.78 -4.46
C ASP A 353 -22.62 11.80 -5.22
N GLU A 354 -21.57 12.38 -4.62
CA GLU A 354 -20.25 12.48 -5.23
C GLU A 354 -19.55 11.13 -5.38
N ALA A 355 -19.83 10.16 -4.48
CA ALA A 355 -19.31 8.80 -4.58
C ALA A 355 -20.06 7.96 -5.64
N GLY A 356 -21.23 8.45 -6.10
CA GLY A 356 -22.05 7.79 -7.10
C GLY A 356 -23.13 6.88 -6.52
N ASN A 357 -23.39 6.91 -5.20
CA ASN A 357 -24.50 6.19 -4.60
C ASN A 357 -25.84 6.84 -5.02
N LEU A 358 -26.82 6.00 -5.34
CA LEU A 358 -28.15 6.44 -5.74
C LEU A 358 -29.12 6.38 -4.56
N SER A 359 -29.88 7.45 -4.33
CA SER A 359 -30.94 7.48 -3.34
C SER A 359 -32.13 6.60 -3.75
N ASP A 360 -32.95 6.25 -2.79
CA ASP A 360 -34.34 5.92 -3.10
C ASP A 360 -35.06 7.11 -3.72
N PRO A 361 -36.05 6.89 -4.59
CA PRO A 361 -36.83 7.99 -5.16
C PRO A 361 -37.65 8.70 -4.08
N THR A 362 -37.89 10.00 -4.31
CA THR A 362 -38.90 10.75 -3.51
C THR A 362 -40.27 10.11 -3.60
N ARG A 363 -41.19 10.54 -2.72
CA ARG A 363 -42.61 10.28 -2.94
C ARG A 363 -43.00 10.77 -4.33
N ALA A 364 -43.80 9.98 -5.04
CA ALA A 364 -44.31 10.35 -6.37
C ALA A 364 -45.31 11.49 -6.27
N LEU A 365 -45.16 12.47 -7.16
CA LEU A 365 -46.18 13.46 -7.48
C LEU A 365 -47.00 12.93 -8.64
N GLU A 366 -48.31 12.76 -8.42
CA GLU A 366 -49.26 12.40 -9.47
C GLU A 366 -49.84 13.67 -10.07
N PHE A 367 -49.64 13.92 -11.36
CA PHE A 367 -50.14 15.12 -12.04
C PHE A 367 -50.77 14.77 -13.40
N ARG A 368 -51.61 15.67 -13.94
CA ARG A 368 -52.28 15.45 -15.21
C ARG A 368 -52.07 16.64 -16.16
N ILE A 369 -51.93 16.32 -17.45
CA ILE A 369 -51.93 17.29 -18.51
C ILE A 369 -53.23 17.21 -19.25
N ASP A 370 -53.99 18.33 -19.26
CA ASP A 370 -55.21 18.48 -20.02
C ASP A 370 -55.13 19.75 -20.89
N THR A 371 -54.93 19.56 -22.17
CA THR A 371 -54.90 20.64 -23.18
C THR A 371 -56.19 20.78 -23.96
N GLN A 372 -57.22 19.98 -23.58
CA GLN A 372 -58.49 19.99 -24.31
C GLN A 372 -59.47 20.96 -23.68
N ALA A 373 -59.92 21.91 -24.45
CA ALA A 373 -61.05 22.71 -24.02
C ALA A 373 -62.33 21.83 -23.93
N PRO A 374 -63.16 22.04 -22.91
CA PRO A 374 -64.38 21.34 -22.83
C PRO A 374 -65.22 21.52 -24.06
N SER A 375 -65.71 20.44 -24.64
CA SER A 375 -66.62 20.54 -25.78
C SER A 375 -67.97 21.15 -25.33
N VAL A 376 -68.29 22.29 -25.88
CA VAL A 376 -69.62 22.86 -25.61
C VAL A 376 -70.63 22.03 -26.40
N GLY A 377 -71.52 21.42 -25.68
CA GLY A 377 -72.74 20.83 -26.31
C GLY A 377 -73.44 21.93 -27.03
N ASN A 378 -73.71 21.71 -28.30
CA ASN A 378 -74.25 22.70 -29.22
C ASN A 378 -75.73 23.02 -29.03
N ILE A 379 -76.30 22.79 -27.87
CA ILE A 379 -77.73 23.02 -27.68
C ILE A 379 -77.90 24.06 -26.58
N LEU A 380 -78.12 25.28 -27.03
CA LEU A 380 -78.71 26.35 -26.23
C LEU A 380 -80.19 26.27 -26.42
N ASN A 381 -80.95 26.00 -25.41
CA ASN A 381 -82.37 25.80 -25.46
C ASN A 381 -83.07 26.74 -24.46
N LEU A 382 -84.27 27.17 -24.72
CA LEU A 382 -85.11 27.79 -23.71
C LEU A 382 -85.53 26.70 -22.68
N ILE A 383 -85.49 27.01 -21.38
CA ILE A 383 -86.07 26.10 -20.43
C ILE A 383 -87.57 26.03 -20.73
N SER A 384 -88.15 24.86 -20.66
CA SER A 384 -89.53 24.54 -21.01
C SER A 384 -90.56 25.45 -20.36
N GLU A 385 -90.26 26.06 -19.23
CA GLU A 385 -91.13 26.97 -18.48
C GLU A 385 -91.16 28.40 -19.15
N ASP A 386 -90.15 28.78 -19.86
CA ASP A 386 -90.00 30.06 -20.49
C ASP A 386 -90.19 29.99 -22.04
N ASP A 387 -90.34 28.80 -22.60
CA ASP A 387 -90.74 28.52 -23.94
C ASP A 387 -92.31 28.61 -24.03
N SER A 388 -92.76 29.80 -24.28
CA SER A 388 -94.22 30.15 -24.21
C SER A 388 -94.87 30.23 -25.55
N GLY A 389 -94.24 29.72 -26.62
CA GLY A 389 -94.83 29.62 -27.96
C GLY A 389 -95.93 28.60 -28.10
N PHE A 390 -96.29 28.26 -29.33
CA PHE A 390 -97.31 27.28 -29.64
C PHE A 390 -96.86 25.85 -29.24
N LEU A 391 -95.60 25.63 -29.35
CA LEU A 391 -95.00 24.41 -28.85
C LEU A 391 -93.89 24.81 -27.81
N ASN A 392 -93.79 24.06 -26.71
CA ASN A 392 -92.76 24.26 -25.63
C ASN A 392 -91.40 23.68 -26.01
N THR A 393 -91.11 23.48 -27.25
CA THR A 393 -89.88 22.91 -27.81
C THR A 393 -89.42 23.63 -29.09
N ASP A 394 -89.95 24.82 -29.38
CA ASP A 394 -89.69 25.58 -30.60
C ASP A 394 -88.85 26.86 -30.36
N ASP A 395 -88.46 27.12 -29.12
CA ASP A 395 -87.64 28.21 -28.67
C ASP A 395 -88.21 29.61 -28.88
N TYR A 396 -89.52 29.72 -29.00
CA TYR A 396 -90.29 31.00 -29.08
C TYR A 396 -90.81 31.41 -27.72
N THR A 397 -90.52 32.63 -27.32
CA THR A 397 -90.97 33.08 -25.97
C THR A 397 -91.52 34.52 -26.04
N SER A 398 -92.56 34.76 -25.23
CA SER A 398 -93.02 36.10 -24.91
C SER A 398 -92.48 36.60 -23.57
N THR A 399 -91.68 35.80 -22.90
CA THR A 399 -91.01 36.11 -21.59
C THR A 399 -89.99 37.19 -21.83
N THR A 400 -90.02 38.29 -21.06
CA THR A 400 -89.11 39.40 -21.20
C THR A 400 -87.69 39.16 -20.62
N ASN A 401 -87.51 38.10 -19.82
CA ASN A 401 -86.23 37.63 -19.27
C ASN A 401 -86.18 36.10 -19.33
N PRO A 402 -86.01 35.53 -20.54
CA PRO A 402 -86.04 34.08 -20.66
C PRO A 402 -84.73 33.46 -20.07
N ARG A 403 -84.91 32.36 -19.46
CA ARG A 403 -83.82 31.49 -18.94
C ARG A 403 -83.44 30.53 -20.07
N LEU A 404 -82.17 30.41 -20.27
CA LEU A 404 -81.56 29.48 -21.22
C LEU A 404 -80.91 28.34 -20.51
N GLU A 405 -81.11 27.17 -21.03
CA GLU A 405 -80.40 25.97 -20.62
C GLU A 405 -79.32 25.60 -21.64
N VAL A 406 -78.14 25.31 -21.15
CA VAL A 406 -77.08 24.76 -21.99
C VAL A 406 -76.98 23.29 -21.64
N SER A 407 -77.41 22.42 -22.57
CA SER A 407 -77.35 20.96 -22.40
C SER A 407 -76.15 20.41 -23.16
N GLY A 408 -75.61 19.31 -22.65
CA GLY A 408 -74.43 18.64 -23.28
C GLY A 408 -73.09 19.23 -22.89
N LEU A 409 -73.01 20.03 -21.82
CA LEU A 409 -71.75 20.38 -21.22
C LEU A 409 -71.12 19.06 -20.64
N ALA A 410 -69.99 18.67 -21.23
CA ALA A 410 -69.20 17.65 -20.59
C ALA A 410 -68.66 18.25 -19.28
N VAL A 411 -69.22 17.82 -18.14
CA VAL A 411 -68.66 18.12 -16.83
C VAL A 411 -67.32 17.39 -16.79
N GLY A 412 -66.22 18.11 -16.82
CA GLY A 412 -64.93 17.53 -16.55
C GLY A 412 -65.05 16.77 -15.21
N ASN A 413 -64.72 15.49 -15.21
CA ASN A 413 -64.71 14.70 -14.01
C ASN A 413 -63.85 15.43 -12.96
N ARG A 414 -64.50 15.87 -11.90
CA ARG A 414 -63.90 16.20 -10.64
C ARG A 414 -63.94 14.93 -9.80
N ASP A 415 -62.87 14.10 -9.82
CA ASP A 415 -62.64 13.08 -8.79
C ASP A 415 -61.35 13.41 -8.06
#